data_595115928fcb08ec607520d8eb415639
#
_entry.id   595115928fcb08ec607520d8eb415639
#
_cell.length_a   1.000
_cell.length_b   1.000
_cell.length_c   1.000
_cell.angle_alpha   90.00
_cell.angle_beta   90.00
_cell.angle_gamma   90.00
#
_symmetry.space_group_name_H-M   'P 1'
#
loop_
_entity.id
_entity.type
_entity.pdbx_description
1 polymer ?
#
loop_
_entity_poly.entity_id
_entity_poly.type
_entity_poly.pdbx_seq_one_letter_code
_entity_poly.pdbx_strand_id
1 'polypeptide(L)'
;MQEVSSMIVNSDVKQGGTVNPVQSNKVPNGLVQNWKTPISQGIPPSRRSQRKDHRRLLAILSILLLVMLILAAVRVMSVESGNNDQLVLKIGNQQQALIDLRQPGIPVSPYLFGVNVFPKTGTTSIDSLNGNLTGFMSYDAPIVNGLQNAGIKLLRFPGGSWGEDQPGQNHILSYQQLYDFSTLLYQVGADGMVQARLSNPINAAGYPASLPERANLAGNWVDFMSNPQSIFRKKYGFTNVPIHPIKFWSVGNEPDKLMDPDQPGKPLTVAAYVNDFIQYSIAMHQNNPTIKVFGPEISQFYGIGVGPKDSMGSLWMEGFLEGVAKYEKAHPDLKFHLLDGVSFHRYQFTDASSSPYLLMSSPDEWNYLLPSLRQFVRQTMGRDVPVAITEINTNANAQVPTRGQAALWWADTLGTLMNQQADFVAYFSAEGVTTPYPLFNGNGSQTAMYRVMELFSHLQPDLIPLQIQHDPVSVYAAQDDTHQALSLLFINKSSTNQLAEVSSQNQLFGFSPWHSQDISIGADSMVLITLHRDGGAEAFSFIVPSTDDATIHPLKQTVCGKKSDPLGYDIPC
;
A
#
# COMPACT_ATOMS: atom_id res chain seq x y z
N MET A 1 -24.96 -38.52 3.37
CA MET A 1 -26.30 -38.99 2.99
C MET A 1 -27.31 -37.95 3.44
N GLN A 2 -27.79 -37.25 2.54
CA GLN A 2 -29.12 -36.70 2.24
C GLN A 2 -28.94 -35.39 1.46
N GLU A 3 -29.51 -35.50 0.29
CA GLU A 3 -29.67 -34.47 -0.74
C GLU A 3 -30.52 -33.30 -0.25
N VAL A 4 -30.25 -32.08 -0.72
CA VAL A 4 -31.29 -31.08 -0.96
C VAL A 4 -31.02 -30.41 -2.30
N SER A 5 -32.04 -30.56 -3.13
CA SER A 5 -32.16 -30.14 -4.53
C SER A 5 -32.14 -28.64 -4.77
N SER A 6 -31.70 -28.36 -5.98
CA SER A 6 -31.84 -27.15 -6.82
C SER A 6 -33.21 -26.44 -6.72
N MET A 7 -33.21 -25.12 -6.67
CA MET A 7 -34.27 -24.27 -7.23
C MET A 7 -33.66 -23.22 -8.17
N ILE A 8 -33.89 -23.47 -9.45
CA ILE A 8 -33.71 -22.48 -10.54
C ILE A 8 -35.01 -21.67 -10.57
N VAL A 9 -34.88 -20.35 -10.47
CA VAL A 9 -36.00 -19.45 -10.78
C VAL A 9 -35.58 -18.60 -11.99
N ASN A 10 -36.19 -18.89 -13.12
CA ASN A 10 -36.25 -18.03 -14.29
C ASN A 10 -37.10 -16.79 -13.98
N SER A 11 -36.66 -15.63 -14.33
CA SER A 11 -37.49 -14.45 -14.47
C SER A 11 -37.23 -13.77 -15.80
N ASP A 12 -38.29 -13.79 -16.63
CA ASP A 12 -38.39 -13.15 -17.92
C ASP A 12 -38.17 -11.65 -17.87
N VAL A 13 -37.36 -11.16 -18.82
CA VAL A 13 -37.19 -9.74 -19.10
C VAL A 13 -38.22 -9.32 -20.14
N LYS A 14 -39.17 -8.45 -19.75
CA LYS A 14 -40.00 -7.70 -20.67
C LYS A 14 -39.30 -6.41 -21.11
N GLN A 15 -39.14 -6.27 -22.42
CA GLN A 15 -38.81 -5.04 -23.13
C GLN A 15 -39.95 -4.03 -23.11
N GLY A 16 -39.62 -2.74 -23.13
CA GLY A 16 -40.49 -1.70 -23.64
C GLY A 16 -40.46 -0.40 -22.83
N GLY A 17 -39.80 0.61 -23.36
CA GLY A 17 -39.89 1.99 -22.84
C GLY A 17 -39.07 2.96 -23.68
N THR A 18 -39.68 3.47 -24.74
CA THR A 18 -39.16 4.53 -25.64
C THR A 18 -39.00 5.85 -24.87
N VAL A 19 -37.85 6.49 -24.95
CA VAL A 19 -37.60 7.85 -24.43
C VAL A 19 -37.49 8.80 -25.61
N ASN A 20 -38.34 9.84 -25.63
CA ASN A 20 -38.37 10.95 -26.59
C ASN A 20 -37.18 11.90 -26.35
N PRO A 21 -36.68 12.59 -27.40
CA PRO A 21 -35.60 13.54 -27.29
C PRO A 21 -36.07 14.92 -26.83
N VAL A 22 -35.30 15.53 -25.94
CA VAL A 22 -35.49 16.88 -25.42
C VAL A 22 -34.95 17.90 -26.44
N GLN A 23 -35.78 18.89 -26.74
CA GLN A 23 -35.53 20.02 -27.66
C GLN A 23 -34.42 20.96 -27.18
N SER A 24 -33.61 21.40 -28.15
CA SER A 24 -32.64 22.47 -28.01
C SER A 24 -33.28 23.82 -27.88
N ASN A 25 -32.96 24.59 -26.85
CA ASN A 25 -33.34 26.00 -26.75
C ASN A 25 -32.30 26.91 -27.41
N LYS A 26 -32.80 27.74 -28.33
CA LYS A 26 -32.10 28.82 -29.05
C LYS A 26 -31.82 29.99 -28.11
N VAL A 27 -30.61 30.56 -28.20
CA VAL A 27 -30.22 31.83 -27.61
C VAL A 27 -30.51 32.94 -28.63
N PRO A 28 -31.11 34.08 -28.27
CA PRO A 28 -31.40 35.18 -29.18
C PRO A 28 -30.20 36.12 -29.40
N ASN A 29 -30.04 36.53 -30.64
CA ASN A 29 -29.15 37.60 -31.07
C ASN A 29 -29.71 38.96 -30.60
N GLY A 30 -28.82 39.84 -30.15
CA GLY A 30 -29.22 41.22 -29.88
C GLY A 30 -28.05 42.20 -29.69
N LEU A 31 -27.95 43.07 -30.65
CA LEU A 31 -27.47 44.47 -30.58
C LEU A 31 -25.98 44.77 -30.74
N VAL A 32 -25.66 45.11 -32.02
CA VAL A 32 -24.51 45.94 -32.44
C VAL A 32 -24.85 47.41 -32.14
N GLN A 33 -24.06 48.11 -31.35
CA GLN A 33 -24.06 49.59 -31.27
C GLN A 33 -22.81 50.15 -31.95
N ASN A 34 -23.08 50.93 -33.01
CA ASN A 34 -22.11 51.75 -33.73
C ASN A 34 -21.71 52.98 -32.90
N TRP A 35 -20.42 53.18 -32.65
CA TRP A 35 -19.87 54.47 -32.24
C TRP A 35 -19.04 55.08 -33.38
N LYS A 36 -19.50 56.15 -33.96
CA LYS A 36 -18.73 57.00 -34.86
C LYS A 36 -17.92 58.00 -34.03
N THR A 37 -16.58 58.01 -34.21
CA THR A 37 -15.70 59.04 -33.72
C THR A 37 -15.34 60.04 -34.85
N PRO A 38 -15.23 61.36 -34.59
CA PRO A 38 -14.97 62.32 -35.61
C PRO A 38 -13.48 62.38 -36.03
N ILE A 39 -13.28 62.64 -37.30
CA ILE A 39 -11.99 62.83 -37.96
C ILE A 39 -11.45 64.22 -37.55
N SER A 40 -10.33 64.33 -36.85
CA SER A 40 -9.52 65.52 -36.71
C SER A 40 -8.44 65.54 -37.78
N GLN A 41 -8.47 66.61 -38.61
CA GLN A 41 -7.41 66.87 -39.59
C GLN A 41 -6.12 67.29 -38.88
N GLY A 42 -5.08 66.49 -38.98
CA GLY A 42 -3.74 66.76 -38.45
C GLY A 42 -2.77 67.16 -39.56
N ILE A 43 -2.03 68.20 -39.31
CA ILE A 43 -1.00 68.84 -40.14
C ILE A 43 0.13 67.81 -40.49
N PRO A 44 0.68 67.77 -41.73
CA PRO A 44 1.71 66.83 -42.10
C PRO A 44 3.03 67.18 -41.45
N PRO A 45 3.74 66.18 -40.88
CA PRO A 45 5.03 66.37 -40.22
C PRO A 45 6.18 66.61 -41.23
N SER A 46 7.11 67.49 -40.86
CA SER A 46 8.29 67.89 -41.67
C SER A 46 9.22 66.72 -41.97
N ARG A 47 9.82 66.65 -43.16
CA ARG A 47 10.72 65.58 -43.67
C ARG A 47 11.91 65.26 -42.75
N ARG A 48 12.21 66.05 -41.74
CA ARG A 48 13.32 65.79 -40.78
C ARG A 48 12.93 64.81 -39.64
N SER A 49 11.63 64.70 -39.32
CA SER A 49 11.12 63.77 -38.31
C SER A 49 11.11 62.30 -38.81
N GLN A 50 10.73 62.08 -40.08
CA GLN A 50 10.62 60.72 -40.64
C GLN A 50 11.95 59.92 -40.63
N ARG A 51 13.15 60.58 -40.77
CA ARG A 51 14.44 59.84 -40.73
C ARG A 51 14.82 59.41 -39.31
N LYS A 52 14.40 60.07 -38.26
CA LYS A 52 14.63 59.63 -36.87
C LYS A 52 13.70 58.50 -36.46
N ASP A 53 12.49 58.51 -36.95
CA ASP A 53 11.50 57.46 -36.63
C ASP A 53 11.82 56.17 -37.37
N HIS A 54 12.31 56.22 -38.61
CA HIS A 54 12.77 55.02 -39.32
C HIS A 54 14.00 54.37 -38.64
N ARG A 55 14.92 55.13 -38.08
CA ARG A 55 16.06 54.58 -37.35
C ARG A 55 15.62 53.95 -36.01
N ARG A 56 14.63 54.52 -35.35
CA ARG A 56 14.03 53.95 -34.13
C ARG A 56 13.25 52.69 -34.46
N LEU A 57 12.47 52.67 -35.53
CA LEU A 57 11.72 51.52 -35.99
C LEU A 57 12.64 50.38 -36.38
N LEU A 58 13.74 50.65 -37.10
CA LEU A 58 14.73 49.65 -37.45
C LEU A 58 15.46 49.11 -36.21
N ALA A 59 15.77 49.95 -35.20
CA ALA A 59 16.39 49.49 -33.96
C ALA A 59 15.40 48.60 -33.15
N ILE A 60 14.13 48.95 -33.08
CA ILE A 60 13.09 48.11 -32.42
C ILE A 60 12.90 46.78 -33.14
N LEU A 61 12.84 46.81 -34.48
CA LEU A 61 12.76 45.56 -35.28
C LEU A 61 13.99 44.68 -35.10
N SER A 62 15.21 45.24 -35.02
CA SER A 62 16.41 44.47 -34.76
C SER A 62 16.44 43.88 -33.38
N ILE A 63 15.96 44.61 -32.34
CA ILE A 63 15.83 44.07 -30.99
C ILE A 63 14.76 42.95 -30.93
N LEU A 64 13.62 43.12 -31.58
CA LEU A 64 12.59 42.09 -31.67
C LEU A 64 13.07 40.83 -32.41
N LEU A 65 13.85 41.01 -33.50
CA LEU A 65 14.44 39.89 -34.22
C LEU A 65 15.49 39.17 -33.35
N LEU A 66 16.29 39.90 -32.60
CA LEU A 66 17.27 39.30 -31.66
C LEU A 66 16.58 38.55 -30.52
N VAL A 67 15.53 39.13 -29.96
CA VAL A 67 14.69 38.46 -28.93
C VAL A 67 14.01 37.20 -29.51
N MET A 68 13.51 37.28 -30.74
CA MET A 68 12.92 36.08 -31.41
C MET A 68 14.00 35.02 -31.70
N LEU A 69 15.20 35.40 -32.09
CA LEU A 69 16.34 34.48 -32.27
C LEU A 69 16.79 33.87 -30.95
N ILE A 70 16.85 34.66 -29.88
CA ILE A 70 17.16 34.13 -28.53
C ILE A 70 16.05 33.18 -28.04
N LEU A 71 14.79 33.53 -28.22
CA LEU A 71 13.66 32.65 -27.87
C LEU A 71 13.63 31.38 -28.73
N ALA A 72 13.98 31.46 -30.02
CA ALA A 72 14.12 30.30 -30.89
C ALA A 72 15.31 29.43 -30.46
N ALA A 73 16.45 30.04 -30.12
CA ALA A 73 17.64 29.33 -29.62
C ALA A 73 17.35 28.64 -28.26
N VAL A 74 16.66 29.34 -27.34
CA VAL A 74 16.22 28.77 -26.05
C VAL A 74 15.23 27.64 -26.29
N ARG A 75 14.28 27.75 -27.24
CA ARG A 75 13.39 26.66 -27.60
C ARG A 75 14.11 25.48 -28.24
N VAL A 76 15.08 25.71 -29.12
CA VAL A 76 15.88 24.62 -29.71
C VAL A 76 16.72 23.95 -28.63
N MET A 77 17.36 24.72 -27.73
CA MET A 77 18.10 24.15 -26.59
C MET A 77 17.19 23.42 -25.60
N SER A 78 15.97 23.90 -25.36
CA SER A 78 15.03 23.21 -24.48
C SER A 78 14.41 21.96 -25.14
N VAL A 79 14.31 21.91 -26.47
CA VAL A 79 13.83 20.73 -27.18
C VAL A 79 14.92 19.67 -27.28
N GLU A 80 16.20 20.05 -27.44
CA GLU A 80 17.31 19.08 -27.45
C GLU A 80 17.65 18.54 -26.04
N SER A 81 17.47 19.32 -24.98
CA SER A 81 17.64 18.80 -23.61
C SER A 81 16.44 17.96 -23.13
N GLY A 82 15.30 18.02 -23.84
CA GLY A 82 14.04 17.42 -23.42
C GLY A 82 13.89 15.91 -23.69
N ASN A 83 14.71 15.33 -24.57
CA ASN A 83 14.50 13.92 -25.01
C ASN A 83 15.48 12.90 -24.41
N ASN A 84 16.44 13.34 -23.60
CA ASN A 84 17.56 12.48 -23.18
C ASN A 84 17.26 11.62 -21.96
N ASP A 85 16.15 11.90 -21.26
CA ASP A 85 15.78 11.23 -20.01
C ASP A 85 14.56 10.31 -20.18
N GLN A 86 14.28 9.86 -21.40
CA GLN A 86 13.21 8.94 -21.70
C GLN A 86 13.75 7.60 -22.16
N LEU A 87 13.31 6.53 -21.51
CA LEU A 87 13.59 5.15 -21.90
C LEU A 87 12.33 4.51 -22.48
N VAL A 88 12.51 3.67 -23.48
CA VAL A 88 11.44 2.82 -24.03
C VAL A 88 11.67 1.42 -23.51
N LEU A 89 10.70 0.91 -22.80
CA LEU A 89 10.63 -0.47 -22.36
C LEU A 89 9.71 -1.24 -23.31
N LYS A 90 10.15 -2.36 -23.82
CA LYS A 90 9.33 -3.31 -24.61
C LYS A 90 9.40 -4.67 -23.96
N ILE A 91 8.29 -5.39 -23.94
CA ILE A 91 8.21 -6.77 -23.46
C ILE A 91 7.54 -7.61 -24.55
N GLY A 92 8.30 -8.55 -25.09
CA GLY A 92 7.86 -9.34 -26.23
C GLY A 92 7.42 -8.44 -27.38
N ASN A 93 6.35 -8.84 -28.10
CA ASN A 93 5.86 -8.11 -29.28
C ASN A 93 4.66 -7.17 -28.99
N GLN A 94 4.15 -7.16 -27.78
CA GLN A 94 2.83 -6.54 -27.48
C GLN A 94 2.84 -5.46 -26.39
N GLN A 95 3.84 -5.44 -25.52
CA GLN A 95 3.87 -4.52 -24.39
C GLN A 95 4.95 -3.46 -24.62
N GLN A 96 4.58 -2.21 -24.47
CA GLN A 96 5.52 -1.09 -24.53
C GLN A 96 5.13 -0.03 -23.50
N ALA A 97 6.14 0.50 -22.79
CA ALA A 97 5.98 1.64 -21.88
C ALA A 97 7.08 2.67 -22.11
N LEU A 98 6.77 3.92 -21.81
CA LEU A 98 7.72 5.02 -21.76
C LEU A 98 8.03 5.32 -20.28
N ILE A 99 9.33 5.35 -19.95
CA ILE A 99 9.84 5.71 -18.63
C ILE A 99 10.44 7.11 -18.76
N ASP A 100 9.84 8.10 -18.12
CA ASP A 100 10.32 9.48 -18.11
C ASP A 100 10.99 9.80 -16.76
N LEU A 101 12.32 9.73 -16.73
CA LEU A 101 13.12 9.93 -15.52
C LEU A 101 13.20 11.40 -15.06
N ARG A 102 12.65 12.33 -15.84
CA ARG A 102 12.52 13.74 -15.43
C ARG A 102 11.35 13.96 -14.48
N GLN A 103 10.41 13.05 -14.50
CA GLN A 103 9.28 13.11 -13.56
C GLN A 103 9.82 12.87 -12.15
N PRO A 104 9.41 13.69 -11.17
CA PRO A 104 9.75 13.39 -9.80
C PRO A 104 9.14 12.03 -9.45
N GLY A 105 9.93 11.17 -8.84
CA GLY A 105 9.44 9.92 -8.30
C GLY A 105 8.42 10.17 -7.19
N ILE A 106 7.56 9.20 -6.96
CA ILE A 106 6.59 9.23 -5.87
C ILE A 106 7.17 8.37 -4.74
N PRO A 107 7.46 8.94 -3.57
CA PRO A 107 8.01 8.17 -2.46
C PRO A 107 7.11 6.98 -2.11
N VAL A 108 7.70 5.79 -2.09
CA VAL A 108 7.01 4.57 -1.65
C VAL A 108 6.88 4.62 -0.13
N SER A 109 5.67 4.39 0.39
CA SER A 109 5.48 4.29 1.84
C SER A 109 6.34 3.17 2.41
N PRO A 110 7.19 3.40 3.43
CA PRO A 110 7.95 2.34 4.07
C PRO A 110 7.02 1.29 4.72
N TYR A 111 5.80 1.67 5.08
CA TYR A 111 4.82 0.79 5.70
C TYR A 111 4.09 -0.14 4.71
N LEU A 112 4.42 -0.10 3.41
CA LEU A 112 4.09 -1.20 2.49
C LEU A 112 4.81 -2.50 2.87
N PHE A 113 5.98 -2.39 3.53
CA PHE A 113 6.77 -3.51 4.00
C PHE A 113 6.37 -3.86 5.42
N GLY A 114 5.12 -4.24 5.60
CA GLY A 114 4.55 -4.65 6.88
C GLY A 114 4.22 -6.14 6.93
N VAL A 115 4.15 -6.66 8.16
CA VAL A 115 3.78 -8.05 8.42
C VAL A 115 3.09 -8.20 9.77
N ASN A 116 2.14 -9.13 9.84
CA ASN A 116 1.52 -9.55 11.10
C ASN A 116 2.46 -10.45 11.89
N VAL A 117 2.59 -10.16 13.19
CA VAL A 117 3.44 -10.91 14.13
C VAL A 117 2.62 -11.33 15.35
N PHE A 118 3.01 -12.45 15.93
CA PHE A 118 2.36 -13.02 17.11
C PHE A 118 3.19 -12.79 18.38
N PRO A 119 2.60 -13.01 19.57
CA PRO A 119 3.35 -12.97 20.83
C PRO A 119 4.51 -13.96 20.83
N LYS A 120 5.56 -13.58 21.57
CA LYS A 120 6.74 -14.41 21.75
C LYS A 120 6.39 -15.72 22.44
N THR A 121 6.89 -16.84 21.89
CA THR A 121 6.77 -18.16 22.50
C THR A 121 7.32 -18.14 23.95
N GLY A 122 6.62 -18.78 24.89
CA GLY A 122 7.06 -18.91 26.28
C GLY A 122 6.74 -17.72 27.18
N THR A 123 5.98 -16.71 26.70
CA THR A 123 5.61 -15.54 27.50
C THR A 123 4.30 -15.69 28.29
N THR A 124 3.58 -16.77 28.10
CA THR A 124 2.35 -17.11 28.84
C THR A 124 2.34 -18.57 29.26
N SER A 125 1.57 -18.90 30.34
CA SER A 125 1.36 -20.28 30.76
C SER A 125 0.59 -21.14 29.73
N ILE A 126 -0.04 -20.50 28.76
CA ILE A 126 -0.77 -21.14 27.65
C ILE A 126 0.20 -21.69 26.60
N ASP A 127 1.35 -21.04 26.41
CA ASP A 127 2.39 -21.46 25.47
C ASP A 127 2.90 -22.88 25.75
N SER A 128 2.96 -23.26 27.03
CA SER A 128 3.45 -24.58 27.46
C SER A 128 2.46 -25.71 27.25
N LEU A 129 1.18 -25.41 27.01
CA LEU A 129 0.12 -26.41 26.90
C LEU A 129 -0.12 -26.91 25.48
N ASN A 130 0.23 -26.12 24.46
CA ASN A 130 -0.23 -26.41 23.09
C ASN A 130 0.81 -27.00 22.16
N GLY A 131 2.08 -27.16 22.51
CA GLY A 131 3.09 -27.84 21.67
C GLY A 131 3.13 -27.44 20.18
N ASN A 132 2.14 -26.67 19.73
CA ASN A 132 1.98 -26.14 18.40
C ASN A 132 2.22 -24.63 18.46
N LEU A 133 3.07 -24.11 17.60
CA LEU A 133 3.39 -22.69 17.44
C LEU A 133 2.22 -21.84 16.91
N THR A 134 1.00 -22.36 16.87
CA THR A 134 -0.16 -21.63 16.35
C THR A 134 -0.51 -20.43 17.24
N GLY A 135 -0.34 -19.24 16.69
CA GLY A 135 -0.59 -17.98 17.39
C GLY A 135 0.58 -17.49 18.26
N PHE A 136 1.77 -18.10 18.14
CA PHE A 136 3.01 -17.65 18.76
C PHE A 136 4.16 -17.74 17.77
N MET A 137 5.22 -16.94 17.97
CA MET A 137 6.40 -16.99 17.10
C MET A 137 7.70 -16.86 17.88
N SER A 138 8.79 -17.24 17.26
CA SER A 138 10.14 -17.02 17.78
C SER A 138 10.57 -15.58 17.57
N TYR A 139 11.28 -14.99 18.56
CA TYR A 139 11.95 -13.69 18.44
C TYR A 139 13.47 -13.86 18.41
N ASP A 140 13.95 -14.97 17.85
CA ASP A 140 15.38 -15.28 17.76
C ASP A 140 16.04 -14.58 16.57
N ALA A 141 17.37 -14.63 16.56
CA ALA A 141 18.19 -14.00 15.55
C ALA A 141 17.82 -14.38 14.09
N PRO A 142 17.50 -15.64 13.73
CA PRO A 142 17.06 -15.97 12.37
C PRO A 142 15.83 -15.20 11.91
N ILE A 143 14.81 -15.07 12.78
CA ILE A 143 13.58 -14.32 12.47
C ILE A 143 13.86 -12.83 12.43
N VAL A 144 14.54 -12.28 13.46
CA VAL A 144 14.86 -10.84 13.53
C VAL A 144 15.68 -10.40 12.33
N ASN A 145 16.77 -11.11 12.02
CA ASN A 145 17.63 -10.81 10.86
C ASN A 145 16.88 -10.98 9.54
N GLY A 146 16.01 -11.99 9.46
CA GLY A 146 15.16 -12.18 8.30
C GLY A 146 14.21 -11.01 8.07
N LEU A 147 13.52 -10.53 9.10
CA LEU A 147 12.65 -9.36 9.01
C LEU A 147 13.43 -8.09 8.59
N GLN A 148 14.64 -7.90 9.14
CA GLN A 148 15.52 -6.80 8.73
C GLN A 148 15.92 -6.90 7.26
N ASN A 149 16.38 -8.07 6.81
CA ASN A 149 16.84 -8.30 5.44
C ASN A 149 15.69 -8.19 4.41
N ALA A 150 14.47 -8.54 4.81
CA ALA A 150 13.26 -8.34 4.01
C ALA A 150 12.78 -6.88 4.01
N GLY A 151 13.51 -5.96 4.63
CA GLY A 151 13.16 -4.53 4.64
C GLY A 151 11.90 -4.19 5.43
N ILE A 152 11.47 -5.05 6.36
CA ILE A 152 10.21 -4.84 7.13
C ILE A 152 10.30 -3.56 7.96
N LYS A 153 9.26 -2.71 7.84
CA LYS A 153 9.14 -1.41 8.52
C LYS A 153 7.88 -1.25 9.36
N LEU A 154 6.94 -2.19 9.26
CA LEU A 154 5.73 -2.21 10.06
C LEU A 154 5.50 -3.62 10.61
N LEU A 155 5.28 -3.74 11.92
CA LEU A 155 4.84 -4.97 12.56
C LEU A 155 3.44 -4.76 13.17
N ARG A 156 2.43 -5.52 12.73
CA ARG A 156 1.10 -5.54 13.34
C ARG A 156 0.98 -6.68 14.34
N PHE A 157 0.58 -6.36 15.56
CA PHE A 157 0.59 -7.23 16.74
C PHE A 157 -0.74 -7.13 17.52
N PRO A 158 -1.25 -8.19 18.13
CA PRO A 158 -0.71 -9.55 18.27
C PRO A 158 -1.14 -10.53 17.17
N GLY A 159 -1.51 -10.08 16.00
CA GLY A 159 -1.84 -10.92 14.86
C GLY A 159 -3.28 -11.45 14.86
N GLY A 160 -4.19 -10.61 14.38
CA GLY A 160 -5.55 -11.00 14.01
C GLY A 160 -6.39 -11.60 15.15
N SER A 161 -6.97 -12.75 14.89
CA SER A 161 -7.87 -13.44 15.84
C SER A 161 -7.22 -13.82 17.17
N TRP A 162 -5.90 -13.84 17.26
CA TRP A 162 -5.21 -14.03 18.54
C TRP A 162 -5.56 -12.93 19.55
N GLY A 163 -5.66 -11.70 19.10
CA GLY A 163 -5.99 -10.54 19.93
C GLY A 163 -7.47 -10.44 20.33
N GLU A 164 -8.33 -11.24 19.68
CA GLU A 164 -9.74 -11.38 20.00
C GLU A 164 -10.03 -12.76 20.60
N ASP A 165 -11.18 -12.91 21.21
CA ASP A 165 -11.52 -14.15 21.87
C ASP A 165 -11.96 -15.21 20.84
N GLN A 166 -11.14 -16.23 20.66
CA GLN A 166 -11.61 -17.49 20.09
C GLN A 166 -12.34 -18.27 21.21
N PRO A 167 -13.47 -18.93 20.92
CA PRO A 167 -14.19 -19.72 21.94
C PRO A 167 -13.25 -20.67 22.68
N GLY A 168 -13.06 -20.44 23.98
CA GLY A 168 -12.21 -21.25 24.85
C GLY A 168 -10.77 -20.77 25.04
N GLN A 169 -10.35 -19.64 24.44
CA GLN A 169 -9.03 -19.06 24.60
C GLN A 169 -9.13 -17.62 25.08
N ASN A 170 -8.96 -17.40 26.39
CA ASN A 170 -9.02 -16.05 26.96
C ASN A 170 -7.65 -15.38 26.88
N HIS A 171 -7.21 -15.03 25.66
CA HIS A 171 -5.93 -14.34 25.45
C HIS A 171 -6.10 -12.84 25.72
N ILE A 172 -5.68 -12.37 26.88
CA ILE A 172 -5.54 -10.95 27.16
C ILE A 172 -4.08 -10.59 26.99
N LEU A 173 -3.80 -9.60 26.14
CA LEU A 173 -2.45 -9.09 25.93
C LEU A 173 -1.85 -8.57 27.24
N SER A 174 -0.74 -9.16 27.67
CA SER A 174 -0.05 -8.80 28.90
C SER A 174 0.96 -7.66 28.67
N TYR A 175 1.32 -6.95 29.73
CA TYR A 175 2.38 -5.93 29.67
C TYR A 175 3.76 -6.52 29.35
N GLN A 176 4.00 -7.79 29.68
CA GLN A 176 5.22 -8.51 29.26
C GLN A 176 5.25 -8.71 27.74
N GLN A 177 4.14 -9.14 27.15
CA GLN A 177 4.05 -9.33 25.70
C GLN A 177 4.18 -8.00 24.94
N LEU A 178 3.62 -6.91 25.46
CA LEU A 178 3.85 -5.55 24.90
C LEU A 178 5.32 -5.15 24.98
N TYR A 179 6.00 -5.45 26.07
CA TYR A 179 7.42 -5.20 26.23
C TYR A 179 8.26 -6.06 25.27
N ASP A 180 7.97 -7.34 25.14
CA ASP A 180 8.66 -8.24 24.22
C ASP A 180 8.48 -7.78 22.78
N PHE A 181 7.27 -7.35 22.42
CA PHE A 181 6.99 -6.75 21.11
C PHE A 181 7.79 -5.45 20.88
N SER A 182 7.85 -4.56 21.88
CA SER A 182 8.68 -3.36 21.83
C SER A 182 10.16 -3.69 21.57
N THR A 183 10.66 -4.76 22.17
CA THR A 183 12.02 -5.24 21.95
C THR A 183 12.23 -5.75 20.52
N LEU A 184 11.25 -6.48 19.97
CA LEU A 184 11.27 -6.92 18.57
C LEU A 184 11.29 -5.72 17.61
N LEU A 185 10.45 -4.70 17.85
CA LEU A 185 10.44 -3.47 17.04
C LEU A 185 11.80 -2.79 17.00
N TYR A 186 12.43 -2.64 18.16
CA TYR A 186 13.77 -2.05 18.26
C TYR A 186 14.80 -2.88 17.50
N GLN A 187 14.78 -4.19 17.66
CA GLN A 187 15.71 -5.10 16.98
C GLN A 187 15.53 -5.08 15.46
N VAL A 188 14.29 -5.12 14.96
CA VAL A 188 14.01 -5.10 13.52
C VAL A 188 14.24 -3.71 12.92
N GLY A 189 14.08 -2.64 13.68
CA GLY A 189 14.09 -1.26 13.19
C GLY A 189 12.79 -0.90 12.47
N ALA A 190 11.66 -1.35 13.03
CA ALA A 190 10.30 -1.17 12.51
C ALA A 190 9.41 -0.38 13.48
N ASP A 191 8.37 0.26 12.96
CA ASP A 191 7.28 0.83 13.74
C ASP A 191 6.23 -0.25 14.04
N GLY A 192 5.52 -0.09 15.17
CA GLY A 192 4.51 -1.04 15.63
C GLY A 192 3.08 -0.54 15.44
N MET A 193 2.19 -1.45 15.05
CA MET A 193 0.75 -1.30 15.13
C MET A 193 0.20 -2.34 16.11
N VAL A 194 -0.47 -1.90 17.19
CA VAL A 194 -1.05 -2.79 18.19
C VAL A 194 -2.56 -2.79 18.09
N GLN A 195 -3.12 -3.98 17.99
CA GLN A 195 -4.55 -4.22 18.05
C GLN A 195 -5.05 -4.16 19.50
N ALA A 196 -5.95 -3.22 19.79
CA ALA A 196 -6.66 -3.17 21.05
C ALA A 196 -7.86 -4.11 21.00
N ARG A 197 -7.94 -5.06 21.94
CA ARG A 197 -8.99 -6.08 21.98
C ARG A 197 -10.38 -5.46 22.15
N LEU A 198 -11.30 -5.84 21.31
CA LEU A 198 -12.70 -5.42 21.33
C LEU A 198 -13.58 -6.41 22.10
N SER A 199 -13.36 -7.71 21.93
CA SER A 199 -14.13 -8.77 22.59
C SER A 199 -13.96 -8.72 24.13
N ASN A 200 -14.88 -9.36 24.82
CA ASN A 200 -15.14 -9.12 26.25
C ASN A 200 -14.16 -9.86 27.18
N PRO A 201 -13.10 -9.23 27.71
CA PRO A 201 -12.29 -9.82 28.76
C PRO A 201 -13.08 -9.90 30.07
N ILE A 202 -12.71 -10.86 30.92
CA ILE A 202 -13.23 -10.93 32.29
C ILE A 202 -12.47 -9.92 33.15
N ASN A 203 -13.19 -9.07 33.88
CA ASN A 203 -12.61 -8.11 34.82
C ASN A 203 -12.10 -8.79 36.10
N ALA A 204 -11.45 -8.02 37.00
CA ALA A 204 -10.89 -8.54 38.24
C ALA A 204 -11.92 -9.15 39.20
N ALA A 205 -13.20 -8.83 39.05
CA ALA A 205 -14.29 -9.40 39.83
C ALA A 205 -14.89 -10.67 39.23
N GLY A 206 -14.37 -11.16 38.07
CA GLY A 206 -14.83 -12.35 37.40
C GLY A 206 -16.06 -12.15 36.49
N TYR A 207 -16.43 -10.91 36.18
CA TYR A 207 -17.53 -10.56 35.28
C TYR A 207 -17.01 -10.07 33.93
N PRO A 208 -17.81 -10.14 32.87
CA PRO A 208 -17.47 -9.49 31.61
C PRO A 208 -17.18 -8.00 31.81
N ALA A 209 -16.10 -7.52 31.22
CA ALA A 209 -15.71 -6.12 31.34
C ALA A 209 -16.68 -5.23 30.53
N SER A 210 -17.17 -4.16 31.15
CA SER A 210 -17.99 -3.15 30.47
C SER A 210 -17.19 -2.37 29.42
N LEU A 211 -17.87 -1.71 28.50
CA LEU A 211 -17.20 -0.89 27.48
C LEU A 211 -16.21 0.14 28.06
N PRO A 212 -16.54 0.90 29.14
CA PRO A 212 -15.55 1.79 29.75
C PRO A 212 -14.31 1.06 30.30
N GLU A 213 -14.46 -0.14 30.87
CA GLU A 213 -13.34 -0.94 31.37
C GLU A 213 -12.45 -1.43 30.21
N ARG A 214 -13.04 -1.87 29.10
CA ARG A 214 -12.31 -2.27 27.89
C ARG A 214 -11.55 -1.10 27.27
N ALA A 215 -12.20 0.04 27.08
CA ALA A 215 -11.59 1.24 26.54
C ALA A 215 -10.45 1.77 27.45
N ASN A 216 -10.65 1.75 28.77
CA ASN A 216 -9.61 2.12 29.74
C ASN A 216 -8.42 1.15 29.69
N LEU A 217 -8.63 -0.14 29.48
CA LEU A 217 -7.54 -1.10 29.31
C LEU A 217 -6.67 -0.74 28.11
N ALA A 218 -7.28 -0.42 26.96
CA ALA A 218 -6.56 0.06 25.79
C ALA A 218 -5.78 1.36 26.07
N GLY A 219 -6.40 2.33 26.77
CA GLY A 219 -5.72 3.55 27.22
C GLY A 219 -4.53 3.26 28.14
N ASN A 220 -4.65 2.27 29.04
CA ASN A 220 -3.57 1.86 29.93
C ASN A 220 -2.39 1.23 29.17
N TRP A 221 -2.65 0.48 28.08
CA TRP A 221 -1.59 -0.02 27.21
C TRP A 221 -0.87 1.11 26.48
N VAL A 222 -1.60 2.13 26.04
CA VAL A 222 -1.01 3.34 25.44
C VAL A 222 -0.13 4.06 26.45
N ASP A 223 -0.60 4.28 27.70
CA ASP A 223 0.20 4.91 28.76
C ASP A 223 1.47 4.09 29.05
N PHE A 224 1.34 2.77 29.20
CA PHE A 224 2.49 1.89 29.44
C PHE A 224 3.55 2.01 28.32
N MET A 225 3.12 2.01 27.06
CA MET A 225 4.04 2.03 25.91
C MET A 225 4.68 3.40 25.69
N SER A 226 3.97 4.50 25.98
CA SER A 226 4.41 5.85 25.61
C SER A 226 4.93 6.69 26.79
N ASN A 227 4.50 6.42 28.03
CA ASN A 227 4.82 7.23 29.21
C ASN A 227 5.89 6.57 30.08
N PRO A 228 7.13 7.12 30.14
CA PRO A 228 8.18 6.59 31.03
C PRO A 228 7.81 6.59 32.54
N GLN A 229 6.87 7.44 32.94
CA GLN A 229 6.40 7.56 34.32
C GLN A 229 5.10 6.78 34.59
N SER A 230 4.68 5.93 33.63
CA SER A 230 3.47 5.10 33.75
C SER A 230 3.44 4.32 35.06
N ILE A 231 2.30 4.38 35.75
CA ILE A 231 2.07 3.58 36.97
C ILE A 231 2.13 2.07 36.66
N PHE A 232 1.79 1.68 35.41
CA PHE A 232 1.84 0.29 34.96
C PHE A 232 3.28 -0.18 34.79
N ARG A 233 4.22 0.68 34.33
CA ARG A 233 5.64 0.36 34.29
C ARG A 233 6.18 0.07 35.69
N LYS A 234 5.80 0.87 36.66
CA LYS A 234 6.16 0.65 38.06
C LYS A 234 5.54 -0.64 38.62
N LYS A 235 4.25 -0.83 38.38
CA LYS A 235 3.49 -1.98 38.92
C LYS A 235 4.05 -3.31 38.40
N TYR A 236 4.48 -3.37 37.13
CA TYR A 236 4.92 -4.61 36.47
C TYR A 236 6.43 -4.73 36.32
N GLY A 237 7.22 -3.84 36.99
CA GLY A 237 8.68 -3.98 37.05
C GLY A 237 9.46 -3.40 35.86
N PHE A 238 8.86 -2.54 35.05
CA PHE A 238 9.47 -1.93 33.85
C PHE A 238 9.93 -0.48 34.07
N THR A 239 10.13 0.00 35.29
CA THR A 239 10.38 1.41 35.58
C THR A 239 11.64 1.98 34.92
N ASN A 240 12.71 1.17 34.79
CA ASN A 240 14.00 1.60 34.22
C ASN A 240 14.36 0.86 32.94
N VAL A 241 13.37 0.28 32.29
CA VAL A 241 13.57 -0.51 31.08
C VAL A 241 13.22 0.37 29.88
N PRO A 242 14.09 0.47 28.85
CA PRO A 242 13.76 1.17 27.62
C PRO A 242 12.62 0.44 26.89
N ILE A 243 11.60 1.18 26.51
CA ILE A 243 10.47 0.68 25.72
C ILE A 243 10.42 1.48 24.44
N HIS A 244 10.44 0.79 23.28
CA HIS A 244 10.22 1.41 21.98
C HIS A 244 8.74 1.82 21.89
N PRO A 245 8.40 3.10 21.65
CA PRO A 245 7.03 3.56 21.68
C PRO A 245 6.21 2.98 20.51
N ILE A 246 4.94 2.73 20.75
CA ILE A 246 3.98 2.34 19.71
C ILE A 246 3.27 3.57 19.19
N LYS A 247 3.31 3.76 17.87
CA LYS A 247 2.66 4.89 17.20
C LYS A 247 1.25 4.56 16.75
N PHE A 248 1.02 3.35 16.23
CA PHE A 248 -0.20 2.95 15.56
C PHE A 248 -0.99 1.96 16.43
N TRP A 249 -2.30 2.15 16.47
CA TRP A 249 -3.21 1.32 17.25
C TRP A 249 -4.45 1.04 16.41
N SER A 250 -4.96 -0.18 16.41
CA SER A 250 -6.24 -0.50 15.82
C SER A 250 -7.23 -0.98 16.87
N VAL A 251 -8.54 -0.79 16.64
CA VAL A 251 -9.58 -1.19 17.57
C VAL A 251 -10.30 -2.43 17.06
N GLY A 252 -10.06 -3.55 17.73
CA GLY A 252 -10.62 -4.83 17.37
C GLY A 252 -9.92 -5.51 16.19
N ASN A 253 -10.47 -6.67 15.83
CA ASN A 253 -10.11 -7.45 14.65
C ASN A 253 -11.38 -8.11 14.10
N GLU A 254 -11.65 -7.91 12.81
CA GLU A 254 -12.79 -8.48 12.11
C GLU A 254 -14.12 -8.33 12.87
N PRO A 255 -14.51 -7.11 13.28
CA PRO A 255 -15.69 -6.88 14.11
C PRO A 255 -16.97 -7.37 13.43
N ASP A 256 -16.99 -7.47 12.11
CA ASP A 256 -18.07 -8.02 11.30
C ASP A 256 -18.31 -9.52 11.55
N LYS A 257 -17.37 -10.21 12.21
CA LYS A 257 -17.49 -11.63 12.61
C LYS A 257 -17.72 -11.81 14.12
N LEU A 258 -17.67 -10.74 14.91
CA LEU A 258 -17.75 -10.84 16.37
C LEU A 258 -19.20 -10.82 16.88
N MET A 259 -19.35 -11.37 18.08
CA MET A 259 -20.53 -11.14 18.90
C MET A 259 -20.41 -9.82 19.65
N ASP A 260 -21.54 -9.17 19.88
CA ASP A 260 -21.62 -7.92 20.64
C ASP A 260 -21.20 -8.20 22.10
N PRO A 261 -20.08 -7.59 22.58
CA PRO A 261 -19.59 -7.84 23.94
C PRO A 261 -20.56 -7.37 25.02
N ASP A 262 -21.44 -6.43 24.75
CA ASP A 262 -22.42 -5.88 25.66
C ASP A 262 -23.81 -6.52 25.52
N GLN A 263 -24.03 -7.35 24.46
CA GLN A 263 -25.26 -8.06 24.19
C GLN A 263 -25.00 -9.55 23.86
N PRO A 264 -24.70 -10.40 24.84
CA PRO A 264 -24.34 -11.79 24.63
C PRO A 264 -25.32 -12.53 23.71
N GLY A 265 -24.77 -13.26 22.72
CA GLY A 265 -25.58 -14.05 21.78
C GLY A 265 -26.11 -13.24 20.59
N LYS A 266 -25.84 -11.96 20.48
CA LYS A 266 -26.16 -11.15 19.30
C LYS A 266 -24.89 -10.83 18.50
N PRO A 267 -24.94 -10.85 17.16
CA PRO A 267 -23.85 -10.34 16.34
C PRO A 267 -23.62 -8.85 16.62
N LEU A 268 -22.35 -8.42 16.59
CA LEU A 268 -21.99 -7.01 16.70
C LEU A 268 -22.55 -6.26 15.48
N THR A 269 -23.13 -5.09 15.72
CA THR A 269 -23.66 -4.23 14.66
C THR A 269 -22.69 -3.07 14.39
N VAL A 270 -22.77 -2.48 13.19
CA VAL A 270 -21.99 -1.29 12.83
C VAL A 270 -22.20 -0.17 13.85
N ALA A 271 -23.44 0.08 14.26
CA ALA A 271 -23.76 1.15 15.21
C ALA A 271 -23.14 0.89 16.61
N ALA A 272 -23.15 -0.35 17.09
CA ALA A 272 -22.51 -0.72 18.34
C ALA A 272 -20.98 -0.57 18.24
N TYR A 273 -20.38 -1.08 17.18
CA TYR A 273 -18.95 -0.92 16.94
C TYR A 273 -18.50 0.54 16.84
N VAL A 274 -19.25 1.40 16.15
CA VAL A 274 -18.96 2.85 16.08
C VAL A 274 -18.91 3.44 17.49
N ASN A 275 -19.87 3.10 18.35
CA ASN A 275 -19.86 3.56 19.75
C ASN A 275 -18.62 3.05 20.51
N ASP A 276 -18.28 1.78 20.37
CA ASP A 276 -17.09 1.19 21.00
C ASP A 276 -15.81 1.86 20.51
N PHE A 277 -15.65 1.99 19.18
CA PHE A 277 -14.48 2.65 18.57
C PHE A 277 -14.27 4.07 19.10
N ILE A 278 -15.34 4.86 19.21
CA ILE A 278 -15.28 6.22 19.74
C ILE A 278 -14.76 6.23 21.18
N GLN A 279 -15.29 5.35 22.05
CA GLN A 279 -14.85 5.26 23.45
C GLN A 279 -13.39 4.82 23.57
N TYR A 280 -12.97 3.82 22.78
CA TYR A 280 -11.58 3.37 22.72
C TYR A 280 -10.65 4.49 22.24
N SER A 281 -10.97 5.12 21.12
CA SER A 281 -10.16 6.19 20.56
C SER A 281 -10.00 7.37 21.53
N ILE A 282 -11.08 7.77 22.21
CA ILE A 282 -11.03 8.83 23.24
C ILE A 282 -10.11 8.40 24.38
N ALA A 283 -10.31 7.21 24.96
CA ALA A 283 -9.51 6.73 26.08
C ALA A 283 -8.02 6.61 25.75
N MET A 284 -7.71 6.17 24.53
CA MET A 284 -6.35 6.02 24.06
C MET A 284 -5.67 7.39 23.82
N HIS A 285 -6.33 8.32 23.12
CA HIS A 285 -5.81 9.67 22.88
C HIS A 285 -5.69 10.52 24.15
N GLN A 286 -6.53 10.29 25.16
CA GLN A 286 -6.38 10.94 26.46
C GLN A 286 -5.07 10.56 27.16
N ASN A 287 -4.57 9.34 26.93
CA ASN A 287 -3.29 8.89 27.47
C ASN A 287 -2.09 9.32 26.62
N ASN A 288 -2.25 9.42 25.31
CA ASN A 288 -1.26 9.98 24.39
C ASN A 288 -1.93 10.55 23.13
N PRO A 289 -2.05 11.88 23.00
CA PRO A 289 -2.72 12.49 21.85
C PRO A 289 -1.95 12.39 20.51
N THR A 290 -0.72 11.88 20.53
CA THR A 290 0.11 11.77 19.31
C THR A 290 0.05 10.42 18.62
N ILE A 291 -0.60 9.43 19.24
CA ILE A 291 -0.84 8.14 18.61
C ILE A 291 -1.77 8.26 17.40
N LYS A 292 -1.83 7.21 16.61
CA LYS A 292 -2.71 7.10 15.46
C LYS A 292 -3.62 5.89 15.63
N VAL A 293 -4.93 6.11 15.60
CA VAL A 293 -5.95 5.08 15.82
C VAL A 293 -6.63 4.71 14.50
N PHE A 294 -6.66 3.40 14.23
CA PHE A 294 -7.14 2.79 12.99
C PHE A 294 -8.42 1.98 13.24
N GLY A 295 -9.26 1.90 12.21
CA GLY A 295 -10.46 1.07 12.14
C GLY A 295 -11.08 1.10 10.74
N PRO A 296 -12.10 0.28 10.43
CA PRO A 296 -12.78 -0.66 11.32
C PRO A 296 -12.17 -2.07 11.41
N GLU A 297 -11.07 -2.41 10.71
CA GLU A 297 -10.46 -3.75 10.71
C GLU A 297 -11.43 -4.85 10.21
N ILE A 298 -12.30 -4.54 9.26
CA ILE A 298 -13.26 -5.52 8.71
C ILE A 298 -12.56 -6.66 7.99
N SER A 299 -13.18 -7.85 8.03
CA SER A 299 -12.60 -9.10 7.53
C SER A 299 -12.38 -9.15 6.02
N GLN A 300 -13.12 -8.35 5.25
CA GLN A 300 -13.01 -8.26 3.80
C GLN A 300 -13.53 -6.92 3.30
N PHE A 301 -12.81 -6.33 2.34
CA PHE A 301 -13.27 -5.17 1.59
C PHE A 301 -13.34 -5.50 0.10
N TYR A 302 -14.53 -5.36 -0.50
CA TYR A 302 -14.79 -5.66 -1.92
C TYR A 302 -15.11 -4.40 -2.76
N GLY A 303 -15.02 -3.21 -2.14
CA GLY A 303 -15.36 -1.94 -2.75
C GLY A 303 -16.54 -1.25 -2.08
N ILE A 304 -16.74 0.03 -2.39
CA ILE A 304 -17.85 0.83 -1.87
C ILE A 304 -19.19 0.30 -2.42
N GLY A 305 -20.16 0.16 -1.55
CA GLY A 305 -21.47 -0.43 -1.84
C GLY A 305 -21.49 -1.97 -1.82
N VAL A 306 -20.32 -2.61 -1.67
CA VAL A 306 -20.18 -4.06 -1.68
C VAL A 306 -19.31 -4.47 -0.49
N GLY A 307 -19.80 -5.36 0.38
CA GLY A 307 -19.00 -5.81 1.51
C GLY A 307 -19.82 -6.51 2.57
N PRO A 308 -19.18 -6.83 3.69
CA PRO A 308 -19.89 -7.35 4.86
C PRO A 308 -21.01 -6.39 5.28
N LYS A 309 -22.13 -6.98 5.69
CA LYS A 309 -23.27 -6.26 6.28
C LYS A 309 -23.53 -6.80 7.67
N ASP A 310 -23.92 -5.91 8.56
CA ASP A 310 -24.39 -6.33 9.86
C ASP A 310 -25.81 -6.94 9.80
N SER A 311 -26.29 -7.42 10.94
CA SER A 311 -27.63 -8.02 11.07
C SER A 311 -28.79 -7.05 10.77
N MET A 312 -28.52 -5.74 10.73
CA MET A 312 -29.49 -4.69 10.37
C MET A 312 -29.41 -4.30 8.89
N GLY A 313 -28.49 -4.89 8.13
CA GLY A 313 -28.26 -4.63 6.70
C GLY A 313 -27.34 -3.45 6.40
N SER A 314 -26.71 -2.83 7.42
CA SER A 314 -25.74 -1.75 7.24
C SER A 314 -24.43 -2.29 6.69
N LEU A 315 -23.85 -1.63 5.67
CA LEU A 315 -22.51 -1.91 5.18
C LEU A 315 -21.49 -1.47 6.24
N TRP A 316 -20.53 -2.35 6.52
CA TRP A 316 -19.58 -2.11 7.62
C TRP A 316 -18.66 -0.93 7.37
N MET A 317 -18.04 -0.84 6.22
CA MET A 317 -17.09 0.25 5.94
C MET A 317 -17.77 1.62 5.91
N GLU A 318 -18.87 1.71 5.15
CA GLU A 318 -19.61 2.95 4.96
C GLU A 318 -20.24 3.44 6.27
N GLY A 319 -20.97 2.54 6.94
CA GLY A 319 -21.65 2.89 8.19
C GLY A 319 -20.69 3.27 9.32
N PHE A 320 -19.51 2.64 9.36
CA PHE A 320 -18.44 3.03 10.29
C PHE A 320 -17.94 4.45 10.01
N LEU A 321 -17.55 4.75 8.77
CA LEU A 321 -17.02 6.06 8.38
C LEU A 321 -18.06 7.17 8.62
N GLU A 322 -19.31 6.94 8.22
CA GLU A 322 -20.42 7.88 8.43
C GLU A 322 -20.68 8.10 9.93
N GLY A 323 -20.64 7.05 10.74
CA GLY A 323 -20.83 7.13 12.18
C GLY A 323 -19.76 7.95 12.89
N VAL A 324 -18.48 7.69 12.59
CA VAL A 324 -17.36 8.43 13.17
C VAL A 324 -17.37 9.89 12.70
N ALA A 325 -17.58 10.15 11.40
CA ALA A 325 -17.67 11.50 10.85
C ALA A 325 -18.80 12.32 11.51
N LYS A 326 -19.96 11.67 11.70
CA LYS A 326 -21.11 12.30 12.40
C LYS A 326 -20.75 12.71 13.83
N TYR A 327 -20.02 11.84 14.55
CA TYR A 327 -19.60 12.14 15.92
C TYR A 327 -18.56 13.27 15.97
N GLU A 328 -17.49 13.20 15.14
CA GLU A 328 -16.48 14.28 15.06
C GLU A 328 -17.13 15.64 14.73
N LYS A 329 -18.07 15.66 13.79
CA LYS A 329 -18.82 16.88 13.44
C LYS A 329 -19.66 17.44 14.60
N ALA A 330 -20.22 16.56 15.42
CA ALA A 330 -21.03 16.96 16.58
C ALA A 330 -20.17 17.43 17.78
N HIS A 331 -18.87 17.09 17.80
CA HIS A 331 -17.93 17.39 18.89
C HIS A 331 -16.69 18.15 18.37
N PRO A 332 -16.83 19.38 17.86
CA PRO A 332 -15.74 20.17 17.27
C PRO A 332 -14.69 20.62 18.32
N ASP A 333 -14.95 20.42 19.58
CA ASP A 333 -14.06 20.69 20.72
C ASP A 333 -13.02 19.59 20.97
N LEU A 334 -13.14 18.43 20.33
CA LEU A 334 -12.12 17.38 20.35
C LEU A 334 -10.77 17.92 19.88
N LYS A 335 -9.71 17.58 20.61
CA LYS A 335 -8.34 18.05 20.32
C LYS A 335 -7.57 17.12 19.37
N PHE A 336 -8.17 16.04 18.95
CA PHE A 336 -7.63 15.00 18.08
C PHE A 336 -8.73 14.46 17.18
N HIS A 337 -8.36 13.83 16.08
CA HIS A 337 -9.27 13.03 15.29
C HIS A 337 -9.46 11.67 15.95
N LEU A 338 -10.67 11.13 15.89
CA LEU A 338 -10.95 9.80 16.40
C LEU A 338 -10.39 8.71 15.49
N LEU A 339 -10.41 8.95 14.17
CA LEU A 339 -9.93 8.03 13.16
C LEU A 339 -8.74 8.64 12.43
N ASP A 340 -7.56 8.04 12.58
CA ASP A 340 -6.33 8.47 11.91
C ASP A 340 -5.98 7.60 10.70
N GLY A 341 -6.55 6.41 10.58
CA GLY A 341 -6.37 5.50 9.44
C GLY A 341 -7.57 4.60 9.23
N VAL A 342 -7.96 4.39 7.97
CA VAL A 342 -9.00 3.44 7.59
C VAL A 342 -8.36 2.09 7.34
N SER A 343 -8.79 1.05 8.06
CA SER A 343 -8.17 -0.26 8.00
C SER A 343 -9.15 -1.39 7.67
N PHE A 344 -8.67 -2.38 6.93
CA PHE A 344 -9.44 -3.56 6.54
C PHE A 344 -8.52 -4.71 6.15
N HIS A 345 -9.12 -5.91 6.01
CA HIS A 345 -8.43 -7.09 5.53
C HIS A 345 -8.85 -7.42 4.09
N ARG A 346 -7.96 -8.12 3.37
CA ARG A 346 -8.25 -8.64 2.04
C ARG A 346 -7.59 -9.98 1.80
N TYR A 347 -8.37 -11.03 1.78
CA TYR A 347 -8.01 -12.36 1.33
C TYR A 347 -8.69 -12.65 0.01
N GLN A 348 -7.94 -13.10 -1.00
CA GLN A 348 -8.51 -13.33 -2.32
C GLN A 348 -9.54 -14.46 -2.30
N PHE A 349 -9.28 -15.48 -1.50
CA PHE A 349 -10.21 -16.60 -1.27
C PHE A 349 -10.43 -16.81 0.22
N THR A 350 -11.61 -17.35 0.56
CA THR A 350 -12.01 -17.65 1.94
C THR A 350 -12.31 -19.13 2.16
N ASP A 351 -12.31 -19.94 1.09
CA ASP A 351 -12.54 -21.37 1.11
C ASP A 351 -11.36 -22.14 0.48
N ALA A 352 -11.42 -23.47 0.49
CA ALA A 352 -10.36 -24.31 -0.07
C ALA A 352 -10.37 -24.34 -1.62
N SER A 353 -11.40 -23.80 -2.27
CA SER A 353 -11.44 -23.64 -3.71
C SER A 353 -10.67 -22.39 -4.11
N SER A 354 -9.80 -22.51 -5.11
CA SER A 354 -9.12 -21.36 -5.70
C SER A 354 -8.87 -21.62 -7.18
N SER A 355 -8.97 -20.55 -7.97
CA SER A 355 -8.60 -20.56 -9.39
C SER A 355 -7.29 -19.82 -9.57
N PRO A 356 -6.23 -20.48 -10.08
CA PRO A 356 -4.98 -19.78 -10.40
C PRO A 356 -5.18 -18.60 -11.34
N TYR A 357 -6.09 -18.71 -12.31
CA TYR A 357 -6.42 -17.62 -13.21
C TYR A 357 -7.03 -16.42 -12.46
N LEU A 358 -8.03 -16.64 -11.60
CA LEU A 358 -8.62 -15.56 -10.81
C LEU A 358 -7.60 -14.96 -9.85
N LEU A 359 -6.71 -15.78 -9.27
CA LEU A 359 -5.66 -15.27 -8.42
C LEU A 359 -4.72 -14.34 -9.19
N MET A 360 -4.21 -14.77 -10.35
CA MET A 360 -3.24 -13.99 -11.12
C MET A 360 -3.81 -12.70 -11.70
N SER A 361 -5.13 -12.62 -11.91
CA SER A 361 -5.80 -11.39 -12.35
C SER A 361 -6.24 -10.46 -11.21
N SER A 362 -6.26 -10.97 -9.98
CA SER A 362 -6.79 -10.21 -8.84
C SER A 362 -5.95 -8.99 -8.40
N PRO A 363 -4.63 -8.90 -8.63
CA PRO A 363 -3.89 -7.68 -8.32
C PRO A 363 -4.46 -6.42 -8.99
N ASP A 364 -5.11 -6.55 -10.14
CA ASP A 364 -5.73 -5.43 -10.85
C ASP A 364 -6.91 -4.79 -10.08
N GLU A 365 -7.52 -5.49 -9.13
CA GLU A 365 -8.62 -4.94 -8.33
C GLU A 365 -8.20 -3.69 -7.54
N TRP A 366 -6.93 -3.60 -7.14
CA TRP A 366 -6.40 -2.47 -6.39
C TRP A 366 -6.44 -1.16 -7.16
N ASN A 367 -6.42 -1.21 -8.50
CA ASN A 367 -6.59 -0.05 -9.36
C ASN A 367 -7.96 0.62 -9.21
N TYR A 368 -8.93 -0.11 -8.66
CA TYR A 368 -10.28 0.38 -8.37
C TYR A 368 -10.55 0.53 -6.87
N LEU A 369 -10.15 -0.45 -6.05
CA LEU A 369 -10.51 -0.49 -4.62
C LEU A 369 -9.96 0.71 -3.85
N LEU A 370 -8.66 1.02 -3.98
CA LEU A 370 -8.03 2.11 -3.23
C LEU A 370 -8.52 3.49 -3.68
N PRO A 371 -8.59 3.83 -4.98
CA PRO A 371 -9.12 5.13 -5.41
C PRO A 371 -10.56 5.37 -4.97
N SER A 372 -11.44 4.35 -5.10
CA SER A 372 -12.84 4.46 -4.71
C SER A 372 -13.00 4.66 -3.20
N LEU A 373 -12.24 3.90 -2.38
CA LEU A 373 -12.25 4.06 -0.92
C LEU A 373 -11.75 5.45 -0.51
N ARG A 374 -10.62 5.92 -1.05
CA ARG A 374 -10.09 7.26 -0.74
C ARG A 374 -11.07 8.37 -1.12
N GLN A 375 -11.75 8.22 -2.25
CA GLN A 375 -12.79 9.17 -2.66
C GLN A 375 -13.94 9.19 -1.63
N PHE A 376 -14.42 8.03 -1.23
CA PHE A 376 -15.50 7.93 -0.24
C PHE A 376 -15.09 8.50 1.12
N VAL A 377 -13.87 8.19 1.58
CA VAL A 377 -13.29 8.71 2.82
C VAL A 377 -13.25 10.24 2.80
N ARG A 378 -12.71 10.86 1.73
CA ARG A 378 -12.69 12.33 1.59
C ARG A 378 -14.08 12.95 1.63
N GLN A 379 -15.04 12.34 0.95
CA GLN A 379 -16.44 12.83 0.93
C GLN A 379 -17.10 12.73 2.30
N THR A 380 -16.85 11.67 3.03
CA THR A 380 -17.50 11.39 4.32
C THR A 380 -16.82 12.11 5.47
N MET A 381 -15.46 12.04 5.56
CA MET A 381 -14.68 12.60 6.66
C MET A 381 -14.31 14.08 6.43
N GLY A 382 -14.45 14.61 5.21
CA GLY A 382 -14.05 15.96 4.85
C GLY A 382 -12.53 16.20 4.83
N ARG A 383 -11.73 15.12 4.90
CA ARG A 383 -10.26 15.13 4.89
C ARG A 383 -9.70 13.84 4.30
N ASP A 384 -8.44 13.86 3.91
CA ASP A 384 -7.71 12.66 3.60
C ASP A 384 -7.38 11.88 4.88
N VAL A 385 -7.60 10.57 4.85
CA VAL A 385 -7.23 9.64 5.91
C VAL A 385 -6.44 8.50 5.27
N PRO A 386 -5.25 8.16 5.78
CA PRO A 386 -4.48 7.04 5.30
C PRO A 386 -5.27 5.73 5.28
N VAL A 387 -4.95 4.86 4.31
CA VAL A 387 -5.59 3.56 4.13
C VAL A 387 -4.62 2.44 4.47
N ALA A 388 -5.05 1.52 5.32
CA ALA A 388 -4.27 0.38 5.79
C ALA A 388 -4.94 -0.95 5.40
N ILE A 389 -4.19 -1.81 4.72
CA ILE A 389 -4.55 -3.21 4.50
C ILE A 389 -3.83 -4.01 5.58
N THR A 390 -4.50 -4.22 6.70
CA THR A 390 -3.89 -4.73 7.93
C THR A 390 -3.76 -6.25 7.97
N GLU A 391 -4.46 -6.96 7.07
CA GLU A 391 -4.18 -8.35 6.73
C GLU A 391 -4.40 -8.57 5.23
N ILE A 392 -3.45 -9.26 4.60
CA ILE A 392 -3.55 -9.65 3.20
C ILE A 392 -2.83 -10.97 2.96
N ASN A 393 -3.48 -11.88 2.25
CA ASN A 393 -2.89 -13.11 1.74
C ASN A 393 -3.81 -13.73 0.66
N THR A 394 -3.40 -14.82 0.03
CA THR A 394 -4.16 -15.51 -1.02
C THR A 394 -5.45 -16.11 -0.50
N ASN A 395 -5.42 -16.75 0.65
CA ASN A 395 -6.56 -17.46 1.22
C ASN A 395 -6.53 -17.38 2.75
N ALA A 396 -7.69 -17.13 3.36
CA ALA A 396 -7.82 -17.02 4.81
C ALA A 396 -7.66 -18.37 5.55
N ASN A 397 -7.99 -19.50 4.90
CA ASN A 397 -8.19 -20.79 5.57
C ASN A 397 -7.38 -21.95 5.01
N ALA A 398 -6.64 -21.77 3.90
CA ALA A 398 -5.93 -22.85 3.24
C ALA A 398 -4.64 -22.37 2.56
N GLN A 399 -3.70 -23.30 2.33
CA GLN A 399 -2.53 -23.10 1.49
C GLN A 399 -2.86 -23.43 0.02
N VAL A 400 -3.74 -22.64 -0.57
CA VAL A 400 -4.11 -22.74 -1.97
C VAL A 400 -4.10 -21.34 -2.60
N PRO A 401 -3.71 -21.18 -3.84
CA PRO A 401 -3.12 -22.17 -4.76
C PRO A 401 -1.71 -22.60 -4.31
N THR A 402 -0.88 -23.12 -5.23
CA THR A 402 0.49 -23.54 -4.90
C THR A 402 1.32 -22.38 -4.34
N ARG A 403 2.38 -22.70 -3.60
CA ARG A 403 3.31 -21.72 -3.02
C ARG A 403 3.95 -20.81 -4.06
N GLY A 404 4.28 -21.35 -5.23
CA GLY A 404 4.83 -20.56 -6.35
C GLY A 404 3.84 -19.55 -6.89
N GLN A 405 2.58 -19.96 -7.10
CA GLN A 405 1.51 -19.06 -7.52
C GLN A 405 1.21 -17.99 -6.48
N ALA A 406 1.22 -18.36 -5.20
CA ALA A 406 1.06 -17.40 -4.10
C ALA A 406 2.17 -16.34 -4.08
N ALA A 407 3.42 -16.73 -4.36
CA ALA A 407 4.55 -15.80 -4.41
C ALA A 407 4.46 -14.83 -5.60
N LEU A 408 4.10 -15.32 -6.81
CA LEU A 408 3.88 -14.45 -7.98
C LEU A 408 2.73 -13.48 -7.75
N TRP A 409 1.62 -13.96 -7.20
CA TRP A 409 0.48 -13.12 -6.82
C TRP A 409 0.87 -12.05 -5.80
N TRP A 410 1.64 -12.44 -4.77
CA TRP A 410 2.06 -11.48 -3.74
C TRP A 410 2.96 -10.39 -4.31
N ALA A 411 3.90 -10.75 -5.17
CA ALA A 411 4.77 -9.78 -5.83
C ALA A 411 3.98 -8.80 -6.70
N ASP A 412 3.04 -9.29 -7.50
CA ASP A 412 2.20 -8.46 -8.37
C ASP A 412 1.23 -7.57 -7.56
N THR A 413 0.65 -8.13 -6.50
CA THR A 413 -0.19 -7.39 -5.55
C THR A 413 0.59 -6.26 -4.88
N LEU A 414 1.78 -6.55 -4.34
CA LEU A 414 2.61 -5.55 -3.66
C LEU A 414 3.04 -4.43 -4.63
N GLY A 415 3.43 -4.79 -5.86
CA GLY A 415 3.75 -3.82 -6.89
C GLY A 415 2.57 -2.94 -7.30
N THR A 416 1.37 -3.52 -7.42
CA THR A 416 0.14 -2.76 -7.71
C THR A 416 -0.25 -1.85 -6.56
N LEU A 417 -0.16 -2.32 -5.31
CA LEU A 417 -0.38 -1.51 -4.11
C LEU A 417 0.61 -0.34 -4.03
N MET A 418 1.86 -0.56 -4.41
CA MET A 418 2.88 0.48 -4.53
C MET A 418 2.47 1.52 -5.58
N ASN A 419 2.05 1.10 -6.78
CA ASN A 419 1.55 1.99 -7.84
C ASN A 419 0.32 2.79 -7.40
N GLN A 420 -0.55 2.19 -6.59
CA GLN A 420 -1.72 2.85 -6.00
C GLN A 420 -1.38 3.67 -4.74
N GLN A 421 -0.10 3.78 -4.38
CA GLN A 421 0.37 4.55 -3.22
C GLN A 421 -0.36 4.16 -1.93
N ALA A 422 -0.52 2.84 -1.69
CA ALA A 422 -1.08 2.37 -0.44
C ALA A 422 -0.23 2.87 0.74
N ASP A 423 -0.88 3.29 1.82
CA ASP A 423 -0.18 3.90 2.95
C ASP A 423 0.42 2.84 3.87
N PHE A 424 -0.34 1.77 4.17
CA PHE A 424 0.04 0.68 5.06
C PHE A 424 -0.40 -0.66 4.48
N VAL A 425 0.48 -1.65 4.54
CA VAL A 425 0.16 -3.05 4.18
C VAL A 425 0.82 -3.96 5.20
N ALA A 426 0.09 -4.92 5.76
CA ALA A 426 0.66 -5.94 6.64
C ALA A 426 0.29 -7.35 6.13
N TYR A 427 1.27 -8.02 5.55
CA TYR A 427 1.13 -9.40 5.08
C TYR A 427 0.79 -10.34 6.24
N PHE A 428 -0.12 -11.28 6.08
CA PHE A 428 -0.48 -12.26 7.10
C PHE A 428 0.13 -13.62 6.77
N SER A 429 1.20 -14.05 7.45
CA SER A 429 1.90 -13.48 8.59
C SER A 429 3.41 -13.74 8.51
N ALA A 430 4.19 -13.30 9.51
CA ALA A 430 5.61 -13.62 9.60
C ALA A 430 5.83 -15.11 9.88
N GLU A 431 5.37 -15.59 11.00
CA GLU A 431 5.44 -16.97 11.50
C GLU A 431 4.20 -17.23 12.38
N GLY A 432 4.06 -18.39 12.97
CA GLY A 432 3.03 -18.68 13.98
C GLY A 432 1.72 -19.23 13.46
N VAL A 433 1.57 -19.34 12.14
CA VAL A 433 0.45 -20.03 11.47
C VAL A 433 0.96 -20.95 10.39
N THR A 434 0.20 -22.01 10.08
CA THR A 434 0.49 -22.90 8.95
C THR A 434 -0.29 -22.54 7.71
N THR A 435 -1.41 -21.85 7.89
CA THR A 435 -2.30 -21.34 6.85
C THR A 435 -2.71 -19.91 7.17
N PRO A 436 -2.70 -18.99 6.22
CA PRO A 436 -2.13 -19.10 4.87
C PRO A 436 -0.60 -19.17 4.87
N TYR A 437 0.05 -19.09 3.70
CA TYR A 437 1.51 -19.15 3.58
C TYR A 437 2.21 -18.03 4.36
N PRO A 438 2.99 -18.33 5.41
CA PRO A 438 3.74 -17.32 6.17
C PRO A 438 5.06 -16.94 5.46
N LEU A 439 5.75 -15.90 5.97
CA LEU A 439 7.10 -15.56 5.52
C LEU A 439 8.14 -16.59 6.00
N PHE A 440 7.97 -17.12 7.20
CA PHE A 440 8.84 -18.16 7.78
C PHE A 440 8.03 -19.37 8.16
N ASN A 441 8.58 -20.56 7.89
CA ASN A 441 8.05 -21.80 8.43
C ASN A 441 8.29 -21.87 9.95
N GLY A 442 7.59 -22.75 10.66
CA GLY A 442 7.71 -22.91 12.11
C GLY A 442 9.10 -23.35 12.62
N ASN A 443 10.04 -23.66 11.73
CA ASN A 443 11.45 -23.90 12.04
C ASN A 443 12.34 -22.67 11.72
N GLY A 444 11.76 -21.51 11.42
CA GLY A 444 12.47 -20.29 11.07
C GLY A 444 13.03 -20.25 9.64
N SER A 445 12.78 -21.26 8.80
CA SER A 445 13.24 -21.25 7.41
C SER A 445 12.37 -20.32 6.56
N GLN A 446 13.01 -19.61 5.63
CA GLN A 446 12.40 -18.62 4.75
C GLN A 446 11.57 -19.29 3.64
N THR A 447 10.41 -18.72 3.32
CA THR A 447 9.49 -19.19 2.28
C THR A 447 9.65 -18.41 0.97
N ALA A 448 8.88 -18.78 -0.07
CA ALA A 448 8.83 -18.03 -1.32
C ALA A 448 8.26 -16.61 -1.12
N MET A 449 7.29 -16.43 -0.20
CA MET A 449 6.74 -15.11 0.15
C MET A 449 7.78 -14.20 0.81
N TYR A 450 8.66 -14.78 1.64
CA TYR A 450 9.80 -14.05 2.17
C TYR A 450 10.70 -13.53 1.05
N ARG A 451 10.98 -14.35 0.01
CA ARG A 451 11.82 -13.95 -1.13
C ARG A 451 11.21 -12.78 -1.91
N VAL A 452 9.89 -12.68 -1.96
CA VAL A 452 9.22 -11.50 -2.52
C VAL A 452 9.56 -10.25 -1.73
N MET A 453 9.40 -10.27 -0.40
CA MET A 453 9.71 -9.12 0.44
C MET A 453 11.20 -8.74 0.34
N GLU A 454 12.09 -9.73 0.39
CA GLU A 454 13.53 -9.54 0.21
C GLU A 454 13.85 -8.90 -1.16
N LEU A 455 13.21 -9.34 -2.25
CA LEU A 455 13.41 -8.77 -3.58
C LEU A 455 12.97 -7.30 -3.64
N PHE A 456 11.81 -6.98 -3.08
CA PHE A 456 11.31 -5.60 -3.05
C PHE A 456 12.16 -4.68 -2.15
N SER A 457 12.87 -5.21 -1.13
CA SER A 457 13.76 -4.40 -0.30
C SER A 457 14.97 -3.85 -1.06
N HIS A 458 15.27 -4.37 -2.24
CA HIS A 458 16.31 -3.86 -3.14
C HIS A 458 15.79 -2.83 -4.16
N LEU A 459 14.49 -2.56 -4.19
CA LEU A 459 13.90 -1.56 -5.08
C LEU A 459 14.30 -0.14 -4.64
N GLN A 460 14.52 0.76 -5.60
CA GLN A 460 14.75 2.17 -5.31
C GLN A 460 13.51 2.82 -4.65
N PRO A 461 13.67 3.89 -3.83
CA PRO A 461 12.60 4.36 -2.96
C PRO A 461 11.47 5.14 -3.65
N ASP A 462 11.71 5.71 -4.83
CA ASP A 462 10.76 6.60 -5.49
C ASP A 462 10.16 5.95 -6.74
N LEU A 463 8.87 5.63 -6.67
CA LEU A 463 8.12 5.01 -7.76
C LEU A 463 8.05 5.90 -9.00
N ILE A 464 8.24 5.32 -10.16
CA ILE A 464 7.89 5.90 -11.47
C ILE A 464 6.62 5.19 -11.97
N PRO A 465 5.45 5.85 -12.00
CA PRO A 465 4.24 5.24 -12.49
C PRO A 465 4.35 4.83 -13.96
N LEU A 466 4.09 3.57 -14.25
CA LEU A 466 4.06 3.05 -15.60
C LEU A 466 2.63 2.75 -16.05
N GLN A 467 2.31 3.08 -17.31
CA GLN A 467 1.10 2.65 -17.97
C GLN A 467 1.45 1.50 -18.94
N ILE A 468 1.30 0.28 -18.45
CA ILE A 468 1.61 -0.93 -19.21
C ILE A 468 0.60 -2.03 -18.83
N GLN A 469 0.33 -2.96 -19.73
CA GLN A 469 -0.44 -4.15 -19.41
C GLN A 469 0.37 -5.07 -18.48
N HIS A 470 -0.32 -5.73 -17.55
CA HIS A 470 0.31 -6.59 -16.56
C HIS A 470 0.35 -8.08 -16.96
N ASP A 471 -0.09 -8.43 -18.17
CA ASP A 471 -0.04 -9.79 -18.69
C ASP A 471 0.79 -9.90 -19.98
N PRO A 472 1.61 -10.94 -20.10
CA PRO A 472 1.96 -11.96 -19.08
C PRO A 472 3.01 -11.52 -18.07
N VAL A 473 3.59 -10.33 -18.24
CA VAL A 473 4.64 -9.78 -17.37
C VAL A 473 4.18 -8.47 -16.75
N SER A 474 4.16 -8.41 -15.44
CA SER A 474 4.00 -7.15 -14.73
C SER A 474 5.34 -6.44 -14.59
N VAL A 475 5.33 -5.10 -14.70
CA VAL A 475 6.53 -4.28 -14.54
C VAL A 475 6.28 -3.12 -13.60
N TYR A 476 7.24 -2.91 -12.71
CA TYR A 476 7.28 -1.79 -11.79
C TYR A 476 8.62 -1.09 -11.90
N ALA A 477 8.61 0.24 -11.90
CA ALA A 477 9.80 1.06 -12.01
C ALA A 477 9.93 1.99 -10.81
N ALA A 478 11.18 2.17 -10.34
CA ALA A 478 11.48 3.10 -9.26
C ALA A 478 12.87 3.71 -9.47
N GLN A 479 13.10 4.90 -8.95
CA GLN A 479 14.37 5.60 -9.02
C GLN A 479 14.82 6.05 -7.64
N ASP A 480 16.11 6.37 -7.50
CA ASP A 480 16.61 7.06 -6.32
C ASP A 480 16.29 8.57 -6.38
N ASP A 481 16.32 9.24 -5.25
CA ASP A 481 16.06 10.66 -5.09
C ASP A 481 17.06 11.56 -5.86
N THR A 482 18.24 11.02 -6.17
CA THR A 482 19.29 11.71 -6.93
C THR A 482 19.24 11.42 -8.44
N HIS A 483 18.31 10.61 -8.89
CA HIS A 483 18.16 10.13 -10.28
C HIS A 483 19.44 9.46 -10.84
N GLN A 484 20.23 8.81 -9.99
CA GLN A 484 21.44 8.09 -10.37
C GLN A 484 21.23 6.59 -10.57
N ALA A 485 20.10 6.05 -10.06
CA ALA A 485 19.74 4.65 -10.17
C ALA A 485 18.28 4.48 -10.61
N LEU A 486 18.04 3.53 -11.50
CA LEU A 486 16.72 3.12 -11.97
C LEU A 486 16.55 1.64 -11.71
N SER A 487 15.56 1.26 -10.93
CA SER A 487 15.13 -0.12 -10.73
C SER A 487 13.96 -0.47 -11.64
N LEU A 488 14.03 -1.63 -12.27
CA LEU A 488 12.97 -2.25 -13.06
C LEU A 488 12.71 -3.65 -12.50
N LEU A 489 11.52 -3.85 -11.95
CA LEU A 489 11.06 -5.14 -11.45
C LEU A 489 10.13 -5.78 -12.47
N PHE A 490 10.49 -6.96 -12.95
CA PHE A 490 9.71 -7.80 -13.86
C PHE A 490 9.16 -9.01 -13.11
N ILE A 491 7.87 -9.29 -13.28
CA ILE A 491 7.19 -10.46 -12.71
C ILE A 491 6.56 -11.23 -13.85
N ASN A 492 7.20 -12.32 -14.27
CA ASN A 492 6.69 -13.19 -15.33
C ASN A 492 5.75 -14.25 -14.74
N LYS A 493 4.47 -14.08 -14.99
CA LYS A 493 3.39 -14.97 -14.53
C LYS A 493 3.11 -16.13 -15.51
N SER A 494 3.90 -16.25 -16.58
CA SER A 494 3.72 -17.30 -17.59
C SER A 494 4.74 -18.41 -17.45
N SER A 495 4.37 -19.60 -17.90
CA SER A 495 5.23 -20.78 -17.95
C SER A 495 6.27 -20.76 -19.09
N THR A 496 6.49 -19.61 -19.72
CA THR A 496 7.47 -19.42 -20.80
C THR A 496 8.39 -18.25 -20.52
N ASN A 497 9.63 -18.35 -20.96
CA ASN A 497 10.55 -17.22 -20.89
C ASN A 497 10.04 -16.04 -21.70
N GLN A 498 10.21 -14.85 -21.17
CA GLN A 498 9.88 -13.58 -21.83
C GLN A 498 11.15 -12.78 -22.05
N LEU A 499 11.13 -11.91 -23.05
CA LEU A 499 12.21 -10.97 -23.32
C LEU A 499 11.71 -9.54 -23.09
N ALA A 500 12.49 -8.76 -22.36
CA ALA A 500 12.29 -7.33 -22.26
C ALA A 500 13.47 -6.60 -22.89
N GLU A 501 13.19 -5.53 -23.63
CA GLU A 501 14.18 -4.63 -24.22
C GLU A 501 14.04 -3.26 -23.56
N VAL A 502 15.15 -2.72 -23.02
CA VAL A 502 15.22 -1.35 -22.55
C VAL A 502 16.10 -0.57 -23.49
N SER A 503 15.57 0.46 -24.14
CA SER A 503 16.30 1.29 -25.09
C SER A 503 16.14 2.77 -24.78
N SER A 504 17.19 3.54 -25.05
CA SER A 504 17.19 5.00 -25.00
C SER A 504 17.12 5.55 -26.44
N GLN A 505 16.30 6.57 -26.67
CA GLN A 505 16.22 7.21 -27.98
C GLN A 505 17.49 8.02 -28.33
N ASN A 506 18.30 8.39 -27.34
CA ASN A 506 19.53 9.16 -27.52
C ASN A 506 20.66 8.62 -26.64
N GLN A 507 21.85 8.48 -27.19
CA GLN A 507 23.06 7.95 -26.56
C GLN A 507 23.58 8.73 -25.33
N LEU A 508 22.88 9.75 -24.90
CA LEU A 508 23.35 10.69 -23.87
C LEU A 508 23.02 10.29 -22.44
N PHE A 509 22.28 9.21 -22.25
CA PHE A 509 22.07 8.69 -20.92
C PHE A 509 23.36 8.05 -20.42
N GLY A 510 23.82 8.45 -19.26
CA GLY A 510 24.99 7.88 -18.61
C GLY A 510 24.89 6.38 -18.27
N PHE A 511 23.83 5.71 -18.71
CA PHE A 511 23.69 4.25 -18.72
C PHE A 511 24.33 3.61 -19.98
N SER A 512 25.28 4.27 -20.62
CA SER A 512 26.14 3.62 -21.61
C SER A 512 26.90 2.46 -20.90
N PRO A 513 26.73 1.22 -21.34
CA PRO A 513 26.56 0.70 -22.70
C PRO A 513 25.16 0.19 -23.07
N TRP A 514 24.11 0.59 -22.38
CA TRP A 514 22.75 0.10 -22.55
C TRP A 514 22.07 0.69 -23.79
N HIS A 515 22.52 0.29 -24.97
CA HIS A 515 21.89 0.76 -26.22
C HIS A 515 20.62 0.02 -26.57
N SER A 516 20.49 -1.18 -26.16
CA SER A 516 19.37 -2.10 -26.27
C SER A 516 19.88 -3.43 -25.76
N GLN A 517 19.38 -3.89 -24.62
CA GLN A 517 19.73 -5.22 -24.14
C GLN A 517 18.46 -6.03 -23.95
N ASP A 518 18.48 -7.24 -24.49
CA ASP A 518 17.47 -8.23 -24.24
C ASP A 518 17.66 -8.77 -22.81
N ILE A 519 16.71 -8.44 -21.95
CA ILE A 519 16.64 -8.97 -20.59
C ILE A 519 15.80 -10.24 -20.66
N SER A 520 16.42 -11.38 -20.39
CA SER A 520 15.70 -12.65 -20.31
C SER A 520 15.03 -12.80 -18.94
N ILE A 521 13.70 -12.89 -18.95
CA ILE A 521 12.88 -13.11 -17.76
C ILE A 521 12.40 -14.56 -17.81
N GLY A 522 12.91 -15.40 -16.90
CA GLY A 522 12.55 -16.82 -16.85
C GLY A 522 11.05 -17.06 -16.68
N ALA A 523 10.59 -18.25 -17.04
CA ALA A 523 9.23 -18.68 -16.75
C ALA A 523 8.99 -18.67 -15.22
N ASP A 524 7.79 -18.31 -14.79
CA ASP A 524 7.39 -18.31 -13.38
C ASP A 524 8.49 -17.68 -12.48
N SER A 525 8.92 -16.45 -12.80
CA SER A 525 10.04 -15.82 -12.11
C SER A 525 9.87 -14.32 -11.90
N MET A 526 10.69 -13.78 -11.03
CA MET A 526 10.82 -12.35 -10.78
C MET A 526 12.27 -11.93 -11.00
N VAL A 527 12.47 -10.77 -11.63
CA VAL A 527 13.78 -10.20 -11.89
C VAL A 527 13.73 -8.71 -11.57
N LEU A 528 14.56 -8.26 -10.63
CA LEU A 528 14.78 -6.85 -10.34
C LEU A 528 16.14 -6.45 -10.91
N ILE A 529 16.17 -5.47 -11.77
CA ILE A 529 17.41 -4.92 -12.35
C ILE A 529 17.52 -3.48 -11.91
N THR A 530 18.66 -3.09 -11.35
CA THR A 530 18.99 -1.70 -11.04
C THR A 530 20.10 -1.25 -11.97
N LEU A 531 19.81 -0.22 -12.76
CA LEU A 531 20.72 0.44 -13.68
C LEU A 531 21.30 1.70 -13.02
N HIS A 532 22.61 1.86 -13.06
CA HIS A 532 23.31 3.02 -12.50
C HIS A 532 23.85 3.94 -13.61
N ARG A 533 23.81 5.25 -13.38
CA ARG A 533 24.32 6.23 -14.36
C ARG A 533 25.82 6.12 -14.65
N ASP A 534 26.59 5.48 -13.78
CA ASP A 534 28.02 5.18 -14.00
C ASP A 534 28.26 4.02 -14.97
N GLY A 535 27.20 3.41 -15.49
CA GLY A 535 27.23 2.27 -16.41
C GLY A 535 27.27 0.91 -15.70
N GLY A 536 27.20 0.87 -14.35
CA GLY A 536 27.03 -0.36 -13.60
C GLY A 536 25.58 -0.82 -13.60
N ALA A 537 25.36 -2.12 -13.40
CA ALA A 537 24.06 -2.68 -13.15
C ALA A 537 24.16 -3.85 -12.16
N GLU A 538 23.08 -4.07 -11.42
CA GLU A 538 22.91 -5.26 -10.60
C GLU A 538 21.51 -5.84 -10.83
N ALA A 539 21.41 -7.14 -10.69
CA ALA A 539 20.15 -7.85 -10.84
C ALA A 539 19.97 -8.85 -9.70
N PHE A 540 18.77 -8.90 -9.18
CA PHE A 540 18.30 -9.94 -8.27
C PHE A 540 17.23 -10.76 -8.97
N SER A 541 17.30 -12.07 -8.90
CA SER A 541 16.30 -12.94 -9.53
C SER A 541 15.87 -14.06 -8.60
N PHE A 542 14.60 -14.43 -8.75
CA PHE A 542 13.98 -15.54 -8.04
C PHE A 542 13.06 -16.32 -8.98
N ILE A 543 13.35 -17.60 -9.15
CA ILE A 543 12.46 -18.54 -9.84
C ILE A 543 11.59 -19.18 -8.77
N VAL A 544 10.28 -19.05 -8.90
CA VAL A 544 9.37 -19.62 -7.90
C VAL A 544 9.34 -21.15 -8.01
N PRO A 545 9.15 -21.84 -6.88
CA PRO A 545 9.11 -23.30 -6.88
C PRO A 545 7.89 -23.81 -7.67
N SER A 546 8.10 -24.83 -8.49
CA SER A 546 7.02 -25.47 -9.25
C SER A 546 6.13 -26.37 -8.39
N THR A 547 6.63 -26.83 -7.24
CA THR A 547 5.93 -27.68 -6.27
C THR A 547 6.13 -27.17 -4.86
N ASP A 548 5.18 -27.47 -3.95
CA ASP A 548 5.19 -26.97 -2.58
C ASP A 548 6.29 -27.58 -1.68
N ASP A 549 6.83 -28.72 -2.05
CA ASP A 549 7.93 -29.40 -1.38
C ASP A 549 9.32 -29.02 -1.93
N ALA A 550 9.38 -28.21 -2.98
CA ALA A 550 10.65 -27.77 -3.55
C ALA A 550 11.44 -26.86 -2.59
N THR A 551 12.76 -26.97 -2.64
CA THR A 551 13.67 -26.14 -1.85
C THR A 551 13.56 -24.68 -2.28
N ILE A 552 13.41 -23.79 -1.32
CA ILE A 552 13.43 -22.33 -1.55
C ILE A 552 14.88 -21.86 -1.56
N HIS A 553 15.36 -21.46 -2.73
CA HIS A 553 16.69 -20.91 -2.89
C HIS A 553 16.75 -19.42 -2.52
N PRO A 554 17.91 -18.90 -2.06
CA PRO A 554 18.14 -17.47 -1.93
C PRO A 554 17.98 -16.73 -3.27
N LEU A 555 17.80 -15.42 -3.21
CA LEU A 555 17.87 -14.57 -4.40
C LEU A 555 19.22 -14.78 -5.08
N LYS A 556 19.21 -14.93 -6.41
CA LYS A 556 20.43 -14.94 -7.20
C LYS A 556 20.80 -13.49 -7.53
N GLN A 557 21.93 -13.03 -7.01
CA GLN A 557 22.50 -11.73 -7.35
C GLN A 557 23.45 -11.85 -8.55
N THR A 558 23.38 -10.93 -9.48
CA THR A 558 24.31 -10.77 -10.61
C THR A 558 24.73 -9.30 -10.68
N VAL A 559 26.02 -9.03 -10.78
CA VAL A 559 26.56 -7.67 -10.92
C VAL A 559 27.22 -7.57 -12.29
N CYS A 560 26.86 -6.54 -13.04
CA CYS A 560 27.29 -6.35 -14.42
C CYS A 560 28.05 -5.03 -14.56
N GLY A 561 29.03 -5.02 -15.46
CA GLY A 561 29.88 -3.93 -15.91
C GLY A 561 29.97 -2.69 -15.03
N LYS A 562 30.97 -2.61 -14.17
CA LYS A 562 31.38 -1.30 -13.63
C LYS A 562 32.42 -0.68 -14.56
N LYS A 563 32.23 0.57 -14.93
CA LYS A 563 33.18 1.39 -15.66
C LYS A 563 34.56 1.52 -14.96
N SER A 564 34.66 1.02 -13.73
CA SER A 564 35.83 1.02 -12.86
C SER A 564 36.61 -0.30 -12.86
N ASP A 565 36.28 -1.26 -13.72
CA ASP A 565 37.15 -2.42 -13.89
C ASP A 565 38.43 -1.95 -14.57
N PRO A 566 39.60 -2.05 -13.90
CA PRO A 566 40.88 -1.61 -14.47
C PRO A 566 41.30 -2.40 -15.72
N LEU A 567 40.58 -3.46 -16.08
CA LEU A 567 40.81 -4.29 -17.27
C LEU A 567 39.89 -3.96 -18.44
N GLY A 568 38.88 -3.08 -18.27
CA GLY A 568 38.05 -2.57 -19.37
C GLY A 568 37.12 -3.60 -20.01
N TYR A 569 36.78 -4.69 -19.31
CA TYR A 569 35.81 -5.67 -19.80
C TYR A 569 34.41 -5.31 -19.36
N ASP A 570 33.52 -5.07 -20.33
CA ASP A 570 32.09 -5.07 -20.10
C ASP A 570 31.67 -6.50 -19.75
N ILE A 571 31.22 -6.73 -18.52
CA ILE A 571 30.64 -8.01 -18.12
C ILE A 571 29.16 -7.94 -18.50
N PRO A 572 28.69 -8.68 -19.52
CA PRO A 572 27.27 -8.67 -19.86
C PRO A 572 26.44 -9.29 -18.74
N CYS A 573 25.31 -8.67 -18.41
CA CYS A 573 24.25 -9.32 -17.64
C CYS A 573 23.56 -10.39 -18.50
#